data_a0eb47021895ebb6fa6d959d5fbc4ecb
#
_entry.id   a0eb47021895ebb6fa6d959d5fbc4ecb
#
_cell.length_a   1.000
_cell.length_b   1.000
_cell.length_c   1.000
_cell.angle_alpha   90.00
_cell.angle_beta   90.00
_cell.angle_gamma   90.00
#
_symmetry.space_group_name_H-M   'P 1'
#
loop_
_entity.id
_entity.type
_entity.pdbx_description
1 polymer ?
#
loop_
_entity_poly.entity_id
_entity_poly.type
_entity_poly.pdbx_seq_one_letter_code
_entity_poly.pdbx_strand_id
1 'polypeptide(L)'
;DWGLTLWTQSFSWYKKINLREKKKVIALNTSLNKKFGMESDLWLDYFGNSQTIRGWPLPDPNIYLSKNEQFRFGHESVLLSMEYRQELIPKHATSFGTEFGLAVVFFSDAGIIANKWEELKGKIPMQGYGFGLRIPFPMVSVIRIDYGWGYRSGVWNSGAIHFGIGQKF
;
A
#
# COMPACT_ATOMS: atom_id res chain seq x y z
N ASP A 1 6.62 -27.30 18.80
CA ASP A 1 5.42 -26.46 18.66
C ASP A 1 5.36 -25.89 17.25
N TRP A 2 4.28 -26.20 16.53
CA TRP A 2 4.05 -25.81 15.14
C TRP A 2 3.13 -24.57 15.06
N GLY A 3 3.19 -23.68 16.05
CA GLY A 3 2.33 -22.52 16.12
C GLY A 3 2.94 -21.27 15.51
N LEU A 4 2.18 -20.57 14.65
CA LEU A 4 2.46 -19.22 14.20
C LEU A 4 1.41 -18.27 14.76
N THR A 5 1.85 -17.22 15.45
CA THR A 5 0.99 -16.13 15.90
C THR A 5 1.33 -14.87 15.14
N LEU A 6 0.36 -14.29 14.46
CA LEU A 6 0.47 -12.99 13.80
C LEU A 6 -0.16 -11.91 14.69
N TRP A 7 0.64 -10.91 15.04
CA TRP A 7 0.13 -9.68 15.65
C TRP A 7 0.19 -8.55 14.63
N THR A 8 -0.97 -7.94 14.38
CA THR A 8 -1.10 -6.79 13.48
C THR A 8 -1.77 -5.65 14.23
N GLN A 9 -1.16 -4.47 14.18
CA GLN A 9 -1.74 -3.24 14.67
C GLN A 9 -1.79 -2.21 13.54
N SER A 10 -2.98 -1.64 13.32
CA SER A 10 -3.19 -0.62 12.30
C SER A 10 -3.88 0.59 12.91
N PHE A 11 -3.42 1.77 12.48
CA PHE A 11 -4.04 3.05 12.81
C PHE A 11 -4.30 3.82 11.53
N SER A 12 -5.55 4.28 11.35
CA SER A 12 -5.95 5.11 10.21
C SER A 12 -6.55 6.42 10.69
N TRP A 13 -6.16 7.51 10.03
CA TRP A 13 -6.67 8.83 10.29
C TRP A 13 -7.08 9.52 8.99
N TYR A 14 -8.25 10.19 9.03
CA TYR A 14 -8.82 10.85 7.86
C TYR A 14 -9.22 12.27 8.23
N LYS A 15 -8.82 13.24 7.40
CA LYS A 15 -9.24 14.63 7.52
C LYS A 15 -9.87 15.10 6.22
N LYS A 16 -11.15 15.47 6.31
CA LYS A 16 -11.85 16.11 5.21
C LYS A 16 -11.42 17.56 5.11
N ILE A 17 -11.03 17.99 3.90
CA ILE A 17 -10.68 19.37 3.58
C ILE A 17 -11.77 19.89 2.65
N ASN A 18 -12.69 20.67 3.17
CA ASN A 18 -13.74 21.27 2.35
C ASN A 18 -13.24 22.60 1.77
N LEU A 19 -12.96 22.60 0.48
CA LEU A 19 -12.83 23.79 -0.32
C LEU A 19 -13.90 23.72 -1.43
N ARG A 20 -15.05 24.33 -1.18
CA ARG A 20 -16.21 24.33 -2.11
C ARG A 20 -16.76 22.92 -2.40
N GLU A 21 -17.54 22.74 -3.44
CA GLU A 21 -18.41 21.58 -3.72
C GLU A 21 -17.72 20.20 -3.86
N LYS A 22 -16.41 20.13 -3.99
CA LYS A 22 -15.68 18.87 -4.22
C LYS A 22 -15.07 18.32 -2.93
N LYS A 23 -15.27 17.04 -2.68
CA LYS A 23 -14.70 16.34 -1.51
C LYS A 23 -13.20 16.14 -1.69
N LYS A 24 -12.44 16.61 -0.69
CA LYS A 24 -11.00 16.39 -0.57
C LYS A 24 -10.72 15.77 0.78
N VAL A 25 -9.86 14.74 0.80
CA VAL A 25 -9.52 14.01 2.03
C VAL A 25 -8.02 13.78 2.06
N ILE A 26 -7.40 14.07 3.20
CA ILE A 26 -6.10 13.52 3.54
C ILE A 26 -6.33 12.29 4.39
N ALA A 27 -5.69 11.20 4.03
CA ALA A 27 -5.75 9.94 4.74
C ALA A 27 -4.33 9.49 5.09
N LEU A 28 -4.14 9.07 6.34
CA LEU A 28 -2.90 8.49 6.85
C LEU A 28 -3.21 7.12 7.40
N ASN A 29 -2.33 6.18 7.15
CA ASN A 29 -2.38 4.86 7.74
C ASN A 29 -0.98 4.43 8.16
N THR A 30 -0.88 3.81 9.33
CA THR A 30 0.33 3.12 9.76
C THR A 30 -0.05 1.71 10.19
N SER A 31 0.76 0.74 9.84
CA SER A 31 0.59 -0.64 10.28
C SER A 31 1.90 -1.25 10.76
N LEU A 32 1.77 -2.04 11.80
CA LEU A 32 2.83 -2.83 12.42
C LEU A 32 2.43 -4.29 12.30
N ASN A 33 3.32 -5.12 11.78
CA ASN A 33 3.13 -6.57 11.74
C ASN A 33 4.30 -7.24 12.44
N LYS A 34 3.98 -8.19 13.30
CA LYS A 34 4.96 -9.00 14.01
C LYS A 34 4.51 -10.46 14.06
N LYS A 35 5.41 -11.36 13.73
CA LYS A 35 5.16 -12.80 13.76
C LYS A 35 5.94 -13.44 14.89
N PHE A 36 5.32 -14.38 15.58
CA PHE A 36 5.89 -15.15 16.69
C PHE A 36 5.72 -16.62 16.42
N GLY A 37 6.69 -17.41 16.82
CA GLY A 37 6.66 -18.86 16.70
C GLY A 37 7.57 -19.37 15.60
N MET A 38 7.07 -20.27 14.76
CA MET A 38 7.87 -20.93 13.74
C MET A 38 8.40 -19.95 12.67
N GLU A 39 9.71 -19.79 12.59
CA GLU A 39 10.37 -19.10 11.48
C GLU A 39 10.37 -20.03 10.26
N SER A 40 9.68 -19.66 9.19
CA SER A 40 9.68 -20.39 7.94
C SER A 40 9.53 -19.40 6.77
N ASP A 41 10.26 -19.65 5.70
CA ASP A 41 10.19 -18.87 4.46
C ASP A 41 8.80 -18.88 3.83
N LEU A 42 7.97 -19.86 4.16
CA LEU A 42 6.58 -19.94 3.72
C LEU A 42 5.70 -18.77 4.27
N TRP A 43 6.14 -18.14 5.36
CA TRP A 43 5.40 -17.07 6.04
C TRP A 43 6.05 -15.70 5.86
N LEU A 44 6.96 -15.56 4.90
CA LEU A 44 7.56 -14.26 4.59
C LEU A 44 6.50 -13.33 3.99
N ASP A 45 6.43 -12.12 4.55
CA ASP A 45 5.75 -11.01 3.92
C ASP A 45 6.69 -10.32 2.93
N TYR A 46 6.11 -9.57 1.99
CA TYR A 46 6.90 -8.77 1.07
C TYR A 46 6.29 -7.40 0.81
N PHE A 47 7.14 -6.43 0.51
CA PHE A 47 6.77 -5.11 0.04
C PHE A 47 6.86 -5.00 -1.48
N GLY A 48 5.99 -4.17 -2.06
CA GLY A 48 5.93 -3.92 -3.50
C GLY A 48 4.68 -4.51 -4.13
N ASN A 49 3.52 -4.12 -3.62
CA ASN A 49 2.20 -4.45 -4.17
C ASN A 49 1.19 -3.34 -3.89
N SER A 50 -0.04 -3.52 -4.35
CA SER A 50 -1.13 -2.54 -4.18
C SER A 50 -1.56 -2.31 -2.73
N GLN A 51 -1.22 -3.18 -1.79
CA GLN A 51 -1.60 -3.10 -0.38
C GLN A 51 -0.47 -2.62 0.52
N THR A 52 0.78 -2.81 0.10
CA THR A 52 1.97 -2.39 0.85
C THR A 52 2.57 -1.12 0.27
N ILE A 53 3.73 -1.17 -0.36
CA ILE A 53 4.40 -0.02 -0.96
C ILE A 53 4.18 -0.05 -2.46
N ARG A 54 3.36 0.85 -2.96
CA ARG A 54 3.10 1.02 -4.39
C ARG A 54 4.32 1.61 -5.11
N GLY A 55 4.34 1.47 -6.44
CA GLY A 55 5.46 1.94 -7.26
C GLY A 55 6.60 0.93 -7.40
N TRP A 56 6.52 -0.19 -6.73
CA TRP A 56 7.43 -1.32 -6.89
C TRP A 56 6.71 -2.47 -7.58
N PRO A 57 7.28 -3.08 -8.63
CA PRO A 57 6.69 -4.26 -9.25
C PRO A 57 6.62 -5.41 -8.24
N LEU A 58 5.74 -6.36 -8.48
CA LEU A 58 5.73 -7.61 -7.69
C LEU A 58 7.12 -8.22 -7.73
N PRO A 59 7.65 -8.69 -6.58
CA PRO A 59 8.92 -9.39 -6.59
C PRO A 59 8.80 -10.67 -7.43
N ASP A 60 9.83 -10.94 -8.22
CA ASP A 60 9.93 -12.21 -8.93
C ASP A 60 10.12 -13.34 -7.89
N PRO A 61 9.28 -14.38 -7.90
CA PRO A 61 9.43 -15.51 -6.98
C PRO A 61 10.80 -16.20 -7.05
N ASN A 62 11.47 -16.12 -8.19
CA ASN A 62 12.81 -16.68 -8.37
C ASN A 62 13.92 -15.78 -7.83
N ILE A 63 13.61 -14.52 -7.52
CA ILE A 63 14.59 -13.52 -7.07
C ILE A 63 14.54 -13.31 -5.55
N TYR A 64 13.51 -13.82 -4.86
CA TYR A 64 13.39 -13.62 -3.41
C TYR A 64 14.63 -14.13 -2.63
N LEU A 65 15.33 -15.12 -3.14
CA LEU A 65 16.61 -15.61 -2.61
C LEU A 65 17.81 -14.76 -3.06
N SER A 66 17.62 -13.84 -4.02
CA SER A 66 18.66 -12.93 -4.46
C SER A 66 18.99 -11.91 -3.37
N LYS A 67 20.27 -11.73 -3.08
CA LYS A 67 20.76 -10.72 -2.12
C LYS A 67 20.25 -9.30 -2.45
N ASN A 68 19.98 -9.00 -3.73
CA ASN A 68 19.57 -7.70 -4.19
C ASN A 68 18.10 -7.37 -3.85
N GLU A 69 17.25 -8.37 -3.62
CA GLU A 69 15.82 -8.20 -3.33
C GLU A 69 15.44 -8.55 -1.88
N GLN A 70 16.36 -9.08 -1.09
CA GLN A 70 16.10 -9.49 0.31
C GLN A 70 15.55 -8.35 1.19
N PHE A 71 15.84 -7.11 0.87
CA PHE A 71 15.33 -5.95 1.62
C PHE A 71 13.81 -5.78 1.54
N ARG A 72 13.15 -6.53 0.65
CA ARG A 72 11.69 -6.50 0.42
C ARG A 72 10.94 -7.56 1.21
N PHE A 73 11.64 -8.50 1.82
CA PHE A 73 11.08 -9.67 2.48
C PHE A 73 11.38 -9.68 3.97
N GLY A 74 10.48 -10.26 4.76
CA GLY A 74 10.68 -10.45 6.19
C GLY A 74 9.42 -10.89 6.92
N HIS A 75 9.57 -11.13 8.21
CA HIS A 75 8.48 -11.56 9.09
C HIS A 75 7.85 -10.40 9.87
N GLU A 76 8.60 -9.30 10.00
CA GLU A 76 8.19 -8.15 10.80
C GLU A 76 8.29 -6.88 9.97
N SER A 77 7.29 -6.02 10.06
CA SER A 77 7.24 -4.84 9.20
C SER A 77 6.56 -3.64 9.86
N VAL A 78 7.01 -2.48 9.41
CA VAL A 78 6.38 -1.18 9.69
C VAL A 78 6.07 -0.53 8.35
N LEU A 79 4.81 -0.15 8.16
CA LEU A 79 4.33 0.52 6.94
C LEU A 79 3.64 1.83 7.32
N LEU A 80 3.96 2.88 6.58
CA LEU A 80 3.29 4.18 6.60
C LEU A 80 2.75 4.48 5.20
N SER A 81 1.49 4.88 5.12
CA SER A 81 0.85 5.28 3.86
C SER A 81 0.13 6.61 4.05
N MET A 82 0.31 7.50 3.11
CA MET A 82 -0.38 8.78 3.03
C MET A 82 -1.06 8.91 1.68
N GLU A 83 -2.31 9.36 1.68
CA GLU A 83 -3.07 9.66 0.47
C GLU A 83 -3.74 11.02 0.54
N TYR A 84 -3.61 11.79 -0.52
CA TYR A 84 -4.49 12.92 -0.81
C TYR A 84 -5.49 12.46 -1.87
N ARG A 85 -6.77 12.42 -1.49
CA ARG A 85 -7.88 11.98 -2.34
C ARG A 85 -8.71 13.19 -2.75
N GLN A 86 -8.97 13.36 -4.04
CA GLN A 86 -9.81 14.43 -4.57
C GLN A 86 -10.88 13.86 -5.49
N GLU A 87 -12.13 14.13 -5.18
CA GLU A 87 -13.25 13.85 -6.05
C GLU A 87 -13.21 14.79 -7.28
N LEU A 88 -13.17 14.22 -8.47
CA LEU A 88 -13.22 14.95 -9.73
C LEU A 88 -14.65 15.00 -10.26
N ILE A 89 -15.31 13.86 -10.29
CA ILE A 89 -16.72 13.68 -10.66
C ILE A 89 -17.43 13.11 -9.43
N PRO A 90 -18.40 13.85 -8.85
CA PRO A 90 -19.21 13.35 -7.75
C PRO A 90 -19.94 12.06 -8.16
N LYS A 91 -20.21 11.21 -7.18
CA LYS A 91 -20.99 10.00 -7.43
C LYS A 91 -22.42 10.38 -7.84
N HIS A 92 -22.84 9.85 -8.98
CA HIS A 92 -24.19 9.99 -9.51
C HIS A 92 -24.79 8.61 -9.74
N ALA A 93 -26.02 8.42 -9.30
CA ALA A 93 -26.77 7.24 -9.67
C ALA A 93 -27.19 7.35 -11.15
N THR A 94 -26.90 6.30 -11.92
CA THR A 94 -27.36 6.21 -13.31
C THR A 94 -28.77 5.64 -13.36
N SER A 95 -29.45 5.81 -14.50
CA SER A 95 -30.79 5.25 -14.73
C SER A 95 -30.88 3.72 -14.63
N PHE A 96 -29.72 3.05 -14.66
CA PHE A 96 -29.59 1.58 -14.52
C PHE A 96 -29.25 1.14 -13.09
N GLY A 97 -29.38 2.04 -12.09
CA GLY A 97 -29.05 1.70 -10.69
C GLY A 97 -27.56 1.54 -10.39
N THR A 98 -26.69 1.95 -11.31
CA THR A 98 -25.24 1.93 -11.10
C THR A 98 -24.75 3.31 -10.63
N GLU A 99 -23.76 3.34 -9.74
CA GLU A 99 -23.11 4.59 -9.36
C GLU A 99 -21.93 4.86 -10.30
N PHE A 100 -21.86 6.05 -10.85
CA PHE A 100 -20.71 6.55 -11.58
C PHE A 100 -20.07 7.71 -10.84
N GLY A 101 -18.77 7.77 -10.84
CA GLY A 101 -17.98 8.83 -10.24
C GLY A 101 -16.50 8.64 -10.55
N LEU A 102 -15.69 9.64 -10.23
CA LEU A 102 -14.24 9.57 -10.42
C LEU A 102 -13.53 10.37 -9.34
N ALA A 103 -12.53 9.77 -8.72
CA ALA A 103 -11.61 10.49 -7.88
C ALA A 103 -10.15 10.19 -8.27
N VAL A 104 -9.29 11.18 -8.08
CA VAL A 104 -7.84 11.04 -8.19
C VAL A 104 -7.24 10.95 -6.80
N VAL A 105 -6.15 10.19 -6.70
CA VAL A 105 -5.38 10.03 -5.48
C VAL A 105 -3.93 10.30 -5.78
N PHE A 106 -3.25 11.07 -4.93
CA PHE A 106 -1.81 11.16 -4.87
C PHE A 106 -1.36 10.45 -3.60
N PHE A 107 -0.34 9.63 -3.70
CA PHE A 107 0.09 8.81 -2.57
C PHE A 107 1.60 8.86 -2.32
N SER A 108 1.94 8.61 -1.07
CA SER A 108 3.29 8.34 -0.61
C SER A 108 3.22 7.18 0.37
N ASP A 109 3.93 6.10 0.06
CA ASP A 109 4.08 4.93 0.92
C ASP A 109 5.54 4.82 1.37
N ALA A 110 5.77 4.41 2.61
CA ALA A 110 7.11 4.14 3.13
C ALA A 110 7.05 2.95 4.09
N GLY A 111 8.07 2.11 4.09
CA GLY A 111 8.09 1.00 5.02
C GLY A 111 9.45 0.32 5.11
N ILE A 112 9.61 -0.39 6.20
CA ILE A 112 10.75 -1.24 6.50
C ILE A 112 10.26 -2.64 6.85
N ILE A 113 10.99 -3.64 6.41
CA ILE A 113 10.70 -5.05 6.67
C ILE A 113 12.00 -5.79 7.01
N ALA A 114 11.94 -6.70 7.95
CA ALA A 114 13.08 -7.49 8.39
C ALA A 114 12.63 -8.84 8.94
N ASN A 115 13.57 -9.75 9.18
CA ASN A 115 13.24 -11.02 9.81
C ASN A 115 13.05 -10.89 11.32
N LYS A 116 13.73 -9.93 11.95
CA LYS A 116 13.64 -9.66 13.39
C LYS A 116 13.41 -8.18 13.66
N TRP A 117 12.70 -7.89 14.74
CA TRP A 117 12.33 -6.52 15.13
C TRP A 117 13.56 -5.62 15.37
N GLU A 118 14.61 -6.18 15.94
CA GLU A 118 15.84 -5.47 16.24
C GLU A 118 16.54 -4.98 14.97
N GLU A 119 16.41 -5.70 13.87
CA GLU A 119 17.02 -5.38 12.58
C GLU A 119 16.34 -4.19 11.89
N LEU A 120 15.09 -3.86 12.26
CA LEU A 120 14.36 -2.75 11.64
C LEU A 120 15.06 -1.41 11.84
N LYS A 121 15.75 -1.20 12.99
CA LYS A 121 16.42 0.05 13.33
C LYS A 121 17.52 0.49 12.35
N GLY A 122 18.13 -0.44 11.64
CA GLY A 122 19.21 -0.14 10.69
C GLY A 122 18.80 -0.21 9.23
N LYS A 123 17.53 -0.52 8.94
CA LYS A 123 17.07 -0.70 7.56
C LYS A 123 16.78 0.64 6.90
N ILE A 124 17.20 0.77 5.65
CA ILE A 124 16.82 1.88 4.79
C ILE A 124 15.40 1.62 4.30
N PRO A 125 14.46 2.56 4.51
CA PRO A 125 13.07 2.35 4.11
C PRO A 125 12.93 2.27 2.59
N MET A 126 12.05 1.37 2.15
CA MET A 126 11.47 1.42 0.82
C MET A 126 10.44 2.55 0.79
N GLN A 127 10.39 3.28 -0.31
CA GLN A 127 9.44 4.34 -0.52
C GLN A 127 8.75 4.16 -1.88
N GLY A 128 7.52 4.63 -1.98
CA GLY A 128 6.75 4.63 -3.20
C GLY A 128 5.90 5.88 -3.30
N TYR A 129 5.93 6.52 -4.47
CA TYR A 129 5.24 7.76 -4.73
C TYR A 129 4.47 7.63 -6.04
N GLY A 130 3.31 8.24 -6.12
CA GLY A 130 2.55 8.17 -7.35
C GLY A 130 1.17 8.77 -7.27
N PHE A 131 0.38 8.41 -8.25
CA PHE A 131 -1.01 8.83 -8.36
C PHE A 131 -1.87 7.66 -8.81
N GLY A 132 -3.18 7.79 -8.64
CA GLY A 132 -4.11 6.75 -9.06
C GLY A 132 -5.52 7.26 -9.23
N LEU A 133 -6.33 6.43 -9.84
CA LEU A 133 -7.74 6.64 -10.08
C LEU A 133 -8.57 5.76 -9.15
N ARG A 134 -9.72 6.29 -8.76
CA ARG A 134 -10.74 5.60 -7.96
C ARG A 134 -12.06 5.70 -8.71
N ILE A 135 -12.53 4.57 -9.19
CA ILE A 135 -13.75 4.46 -9.99
C ILE A 135 -14.75 3.65 -9.17
N PRO A 136 -15.84 4.26 -8.70
CA PRO A 136 -16.94 3.51 -8.10
C PRO A 136 -17.44 2.45 -9.08
N PHE A 137 -17.65 1.25 -8.61
CA PHE A 137 -18.14 0.16 -9.43
C PHE A 137 -19.21 -0.62 -8.66
N PRO A 138 -20.33 -0.95 -9.30
CA PRO A 138 -21.39 -1.75 -8.68
C PRO A 138 -20.83 -3.05 -8.12
N MET A 139 -21.31 -3.48 -6.97
CA MET A 139 -20.97 -4.74 -6.27
C MET A 139 -19.57 -4.81 -5.65
N VAL A 140 -18.57 -4.04 -6.13
CA VAL A 140 -17.18 -4.14 -5.62
C VAL A 140 -16.67 -2.84 -4.97
N SER A 141 -17.56 -1.88 -4.72
CA SER A 141 -17.27 -0.61 -4.05
C SER A 141 -16.42 0.36 -4.88
N VAL A 142 -15.15 0.10 -5.11
CA VAL A 142 -14.23 0.99 -5.86
C VAL A 142 -13.18 0.14 -6.57
N ILE A 143 -12.94 0.43 -7.83
CA ILE A 143 -11.77 -0.05 -8.57
C ILE A 143 -10.65 0.98 -8.41
N ARG A 144 -9.46 0.50 -8.06
CA ARG A 144 -8.23 1.29 -7.96
C ARG A 144 -7.29 0.96 -9.09
N ILE A 145 -6.73 2.01 -9.69
CA ILE A 145 -5.63 1.91 -10.66
C ILE A 145 -4.59 2.91 -10.19
N ASP A 146 -3.47 2.43 -9.68
CA ASP A 146 -2.38 3.26 -9.15
C ASP A 146 -1.14 3.08 -10.03
N TYR A 147 -0.50 4.19 -10.42
CA TYR A 147 0.82 4.20 -11.03
C TYR A 147 1.80 4.95 -10.11
N GLY A 148 2.95 4.39 -9.91
CA GLY A 148 3.94 5.01 -9.05
C GLY A 148 5.36 4.55 -9.31
N TRP A 149 6.30 5.23 -8.65
CA TRP A 149 7.73 4.96 -8.69
C TRP A 149 8.21 4.60 -7.30
N GLY A 150 9.05 3.58 -7.23
CA GLY A 150 9.75 3.19 -6.02
C GLY A 150 11.09 3.93 -5.89
N TYR A 151 11.43 4.30 -4.67
CA TYR A 151 12.70 4.93 -4.34
C TYR A 151 13.36 4.24 -3.14
N ARG A 152 14.67 3.99 -3.23
CA ARG A 152 15.47 3.48 -2.11
C ARG A 152 16.96 3.81 -2.31
N SER A 153 17.62 4.30 -1.26
CA SER A 153 19.08 4.55 -1.26
C SER A 153 19.58 5.43 -2.42
N GLY A 154 18.83 6.45 -2.80
CA GLY A 154 19.21 7.33 -3.91
C GLY A 154 18.81 6.84 -5.31
N VAL A 155 18.19 5.67 -5.42
CA VAL A 155 17.85 5.06 -6.71
C VAL A 155 16.34 4.99 -6.89
N TRP A 156 15.86 5.44 -8.05
CA TRP A 156 14.49 5.28 -8.52
C TRP A 156 14.37 4.04 -9.40
N ASN A 157 13.27 3.34 -9.31
CA ASN A 157 12.95 2.28 -10.26
C ASN A 157 12.15 2.82 -11.47
N SER A 158 11.85 1.95 -12.43
CA SER A 158 11.07 2.29 -13.63
C SER A 158 9.58 2.53 -13.39
N GLY A 159 9.12 2.32 -12.15
CA GLY A 159 7.72 2.41 -11.79
C GLY A 159 6.91 1.13 -12.03
N ALA A 160 5.70 1.12 -11.47
CA ALA A 160 4.78 -0.01 -11.60
C ALA A 160 3.33 0.46 -11.59
N ILE A 161 2.47 -0.28 -12.30
CA ILE A 161 1.02 -0.15 -12.25
C ILE A 161 0.49 -1.17 -11.24
N HIS A 162 -0.43 -0.75 -10.39
CA HIS A 162 -1.09 -1.59 -9.42
C HIS A 162 -2.61 -1.51 -9.59
N PHE A 163 -3.26 -2.66 -9.58
CA PHE A 163 -4.71 -2.77 -9.56
C PHE A 163 -5.18 -3.23 -8.19
N GLY A 164 -6.35 -2.77 -7.77
CA GLY A 164 -6.95 -3.19 -6.52
C GLY A 164 -8.46 -2.93 -6.49
N ILE A 165 -9.12 -3.61 -5.57
CA ILE A 165 -10.55 -3.44 -5.29
C ILE A 165 -10.68 -2.89 -3.88
N GLY A 166 -11.62 -1.94 -3.67
CA GLY A 166 -11.80 -1.23 -2.42
C GLY A 166 -10.79 -0.12 -2.19
N GLN A 167 -10.85 0.52 -1.03
CA GLN A 167 -9.82 1.47 -0.60
C GLN A 167 -8.60 0.70 -0.08
N LYS A 168 -7.42 1.32 -0.09
CA LYS A 168 -6.21 0.70 0.47
C LYS A 168 -6.31 0.61 2.01
N PHE A 169 -6.91 1.61 2.61
CA PHE A 169 -7.17 1.75 4.06
C PHE A 169 -8.31 2.76 4.29
#